data_5fe1f0bc6480f6464d0ad6cd00a630f6
#
_entry.id   5fe1f0bc6480f6464d0ad6cd00a630f6
#
_cell.length_a   1.000
_cell.length_b   1.000
_cell.length_c   1.000
_cell.angle_alpha   90.00
_cell.angle_beta   90.00
_cell.angle_gamma   90.00
#
_symmetry.space_group_name_H-M   'P 1'
#
loop_
_entity.id
_entity.type
_entity.pdbx_description
1 polymer ?
#
loop_
_entity_poly.entity_id
_entity_poly.type
_entity_poly.pdbx_seq_one_letter_code
_entity_poly.pdbx_strand_id
1 'polypeptide(L)'
;MKVLLIAEYIAPVNAIASIRWTKISKYLVLHHQASIDLLTNEKNFSGKKLLSENYSVDPTLMQDVSNFQKAYLVRDGAKLKIFHGIHNFLRYAKNISSNKWEKDRKNRKNSEFVSPKNGSRDTRGILSCIRRSLNQAVDESIYGRACHAIGDCSQYDVVISSYGPRWTHRVAAEIKKKNPSIIWVADYRDSLVYSDATDTEDNRSFAKKTTHNADCVISVSKGVSDLLFLDPLQRREIVTNGFDPDDVLFRKKRHRSNKFEITYTGTLHDEGDARRDLTPLFRALVDLVDGGAVCCDDIVVRYAGGTEGIFFRQASCFPDIPVESVGLVSRDRAMEMQSTASLLIFSNWNTSLQKGGITGKLFEYLTSGVPIVGVSSGDSPNSEAKKIIEKSGAGFCYEEASDLMDYPRLIDFVRESYTQWKNRGLTSCRVDSSYVSKFSYPVIANQVAGILCTLSRSKENTL
;
A
#
# COMPACT_ATOMS: atom_id res chain seq x y z
N MET A 1 -12.08 -21.81 16.99
CA MET A 1 -12.25 -21.61 15.53
C MET A 1 -10.89 -21.84 14.88
N LYS A 2 -10.82 -22.76 13.93
CA LYS A 2 -9.59 -23.08 13.20
C LYS A 2 -9.62 -22.44 11.81
N VAL A 3 -8.65 -21.57 11.54
CA VAL A 3 -8.59 -20.72 10.35
C VAL A 3 -7.39 -21.11 9.48
N LEU A 4 -7.59 -21.23 8.19
CA LEU A 4 -6.54 -21.26 7.19
C LEU A 4 -6.40 -19.87 6.56
N LEU A 5 -5.29 -19.21 6.76
CA LEU A 5 -4.93 -17.97 6.09
C LEU A 5 -4.10 -18.28 4.84
N ILE A 6 -4.54 -17.81 3.68
CA ILE A 6 -3.82 -17.94 2.40
C ILE A 6 -3.36 -16.54 1.97
N ALA A 7 -2.05 -16.27 2.06
CA ALA A 7 -1.48 -14.98 1.73
C ALA A 7 -0.09 -15.14 1.09
N GLU A 8 0.14 -14.44 -0.02
CA GLU A 8 1.48 -14.39 -0.65
C GLU A 8 2.45 -13.62 0.23
N TYR A 9 2.02 -12.44 0.71
CA TYR A 9 2.85 -11.56 1.53
C TYR A 9 2.46 -11.67 2.99
N ILE A 10 3.42 -12.04 3.82
CA ILE A 10 3.31 -12.15 5.27
C ILE A 10 4.64 -11.74 5.91
N ALA A 11 4.65 -11.43 7.21
CA ALA A 11 5.92 -11.25 7.92
C ALA A 11 6.84 -12.45 7.71
N PRO A 12 8.16 -12.26 7.63
CA PRO A 12 8.91 -11.05 7.96
C PRO A 12 9.16 -10.09 6.78
N VAL A 13 8.48 -10.25 5.66
CA VAL A 13 8.65 -9.35 4.51
C VAL A 13 8.23 -7.93 4.87
N ASN A 14 9.11 -6.95 4.66
CA ASN A 14 8.83 -5.55 4.89
C ASN A 14 8.00 -4.97 3.72
N ALA A 15 6.72 -5.29 3.72
CA ALA A 15 5.73 -4.76 2.78
C ALA A 15 4.44 -4.46 3.53
N ILE A 16 3.73 -3.40 3.13
CA ILE A 16 2.42 -3.06 3.71
C ILE A 16 1.45 -4.24 3.60
N ALA A 17 1.56 -4.98 2.49
CA ALA A 17 0.80 -6.20 2.25
C ALA A 17 1.01 -7.27 3.33
N SER A 18 2.21 -7.37 3.88
CA SER A 18 2.56 -8.36 4.90
C SER A 18 2.03 -7.96 6.27
N ILE A 19 2.04 -6.68 6.59
CA ILE A 19 1.67 -6.16 7.90
C ILE A 19 0.19 -6.44 8.20
N ARG A 20 -0.71 -6.23 7.24
CA ARG A 20 -2.16 -6.36 7.43
C ARG A 20 -2.55 -7.69 8.09
N TRP A 21 -2.36 -8.80 7.41
CA TRP A 21 -2.78 -10.10 7.93
C TRP A 21 -1.88 -10.65 9.03
N THR A 22 -0.63 -10.26 9.08
CA THR A 22 0.24 -10.58 10.22
C THR A 22 -0.35 -10.00 11.51
N LYS A 23 -0.69 -8.70 11.49
CA LYS A 23 -1.22 -8.01 12.68
C LYS A 23 -2.67 -8.39 13.00
N ILE A 24 -3.54 -8.56 12.00
CA ILE A 24 -4.91 -9.06 12.24
C ILE A 24 -4.84 -10.47 12.86
N SER A 25 -3.98 -11.36 12.35
CA SER A 25 -3.80 -12.72 12.90
C SER A 25 -3.31 -12.70 14.33
N LYS A 26 -2.33 -11.82 14.67
CA LYS A 26 -1.87 -11.61 16.06
C LYS A 26 -3.04 -11.40 17.01
N TYR A 27 -3.90 -10.47 16.69
CA TYR A 27 -5.01 -10.11 17.59
C TYR A 27 -6.19 -11.08 17.52
N LEU A 28 -6.40 -11.78 16.41
CA LEU A 28 -7.36 -12.90 16.37
C LEU A 28 -6.93 -14.05 17.32
N VAL A 29 -5.63 -14.34 17.38
CA VAL A 29 -5.10 -15.35 18.29
C VAL A 29 -5.18 -14.87 19.74
N LEU A 30 -4.70 -13.65 20.04
CA LEU A 30 -4.61 -13.12 21.39
C LEU A 30 -5.99 -12.87 22.03
N HIS A 31 -6.94 -12.31 21.27
CA HIS A 31 -8.21 -11.84 21.81
C HIS A 31 -9.38 -12.79 21.55
N HIS A 32 -9.29 -13.63 20.51
CA HIS A 32 -10.39 -14.49 20.09
C HIS A 32 -10.02 -15.97 20.08
N GLN A 33 -8.84 -16.33 20.60
CA GLN A 33 -8.38 -17.72 20.72
C GLN A 33 -8.48 -18.48 19.37
N ALA A 34 -8.28 -17.77 18.27
CA ALA A 34 -8.27 -18.40 16.96
C ALA A 34 -6.99 -19.25 16.79
N SER A 35 -7.13 -20.45 16.23
CA SER A 35 -5.99 -21.26 15.79
C SER A 35 -5.78 -21.00 14.31
N ILE A 36 -4.66 -20.41 13.92
CA ILE A 36 -4.43 -19.97 12.54
C ILE A 36 -3.26 -20.72 11.94
N ASP A 37 -3.53 -21.45 10.86
CA ASP A 37 -2.53 -22.03 9.99
C ASP A 37 -2.34 -21.12 8.77
N LEU A 38 -1.11 -21.05 8.26
CA LEU A 38 -0.72 -20.18 7.15
C LEU A 38 -0.34 -20.99 5.91
N LEU A 39 -0.88 -20.62 4.74
CA LEU A 39 -0.37 -21.06 3.43
C LEU A 39 0.24 -19.86 2.72
N THR A 40 1.55 -19.92 2.45
CA THR A 40 2.30 -18.83 1.84
C THR A 40 3.44 -19.33 0.97
N ASN A 41 4.07 -18.43 0.21
CA ASN A 41 5.27 -18.75 -0.56
C ASN A 41 6.51 -18.84 0.37
N GLU A 42 7.31 -19.89 0.22
CA GLU A 42 8.53 -20.12 1.03
C GLU A 42 9.48 -18.90 1.02
N LYS A 43 9.61 -18.22 -0.10
CA LYS A 43 10.47 -17.03 -0.23
C LYS A 43 10.08 -15.90 0.71
N ASN A 44 8.78 -15.71 0.89
CA ASN A 44 8.25 -14.63 1.70
C ASN A 44 8.29 -14.95 3.21
N PHE A 45 8.38 -16.22 3.56
CA PHE A 45 8.37 -16.66 4.97
C PHE A 45 9.76 -16.98 5.52
N SER A 46 10.66 -17.53 4.70
CA SER A 46 11.97 -17.99 5.16
C SER A 46 13.02 -16.90 5.37
N GLY A 47 12.70 -15.64 5.04
CA GLY A 47 13.67 -14.54 5.09
C GLY A 47 14.87 -14.70 4.13
N LYS A 48 14.84 -15.71 3.25
CA LYS A 48 15.84 -15.85 2.19
C LYS A 48 15.71 -14.64 1.26
N LYS A 49 16.86 -14.09 0.89
CA LYS A 49 16.97 -12.89 0.02
C LYS A 49 15.94 -12.95 -1.10
N LEU A 50 14.94 -12.06 -1.02
CA LEU A 50 13.92 -11.93 -2.04
C LEU A 50 14.61 -11.58 -3.36
N LEU A 51 14.29 -12.32 -4.43
CA LEU A 51 14.83 -12.04 -5.77
C LEU A 51 14.33 -10.71 -6.35
N SER A 52 13.32 -10.08 -5.71
CA SER A 52 12.92 -8.71 -6.03
C SER A 52 13.64 -7.75 -5.07
N GLU A 53 14.47 -6.89 -5.61
CA GLU A 53 15.20 -5.83 -4.89
C GLU A 53 14.30 -4.84 -4.11
N ASN A 54 12.97 -4.99 -4.20
CA ASN A 54 11.99 -4.04 -3.66
C ASN A 54 11.52 -4.34 -2.23
N TYR A 55 11.83 -5.51 -1.66
CA TYR A 55 11.40 -5.88 -0.32
C TYR A 55 12.57 -6.37 0.52
N SER A 56 12.73 -5.77 1.68
CA SER A 56 13.66 -6.22 2.72
C SER A 56 12.93 -7.11 3.74
N VAL A 57 13.69 -7.86 4.53
CA VAL A 57 13.18 -8.54 5.71
C VAL A 57 13.17 -7.54 6.86
N ASP A 58 12.06 -7.49 7.60
CA ASP A 58 11.93 -6.70 8.82
C ASP A 58 11.99 -7.64 10.03
N PRO A 59 13.10 -7.66 10.78
CA PRO A 59 13.23 -8.52 11.94
C PRO A 59 12.21 -8.22 13.04
N THR A 60 11.70 -7.00 13.13
CA THR A 60 10.72 -6.61 14.16
C THR A 60 9.38 -7.31 13.97
N LEU A 61 9.06 -7.74 12.76
CA LEU A 61 7.87 -8.51 12.45
C LEU A 61 7.99 -10.00 12.72
N MET A 62 9.19 -10.50 13.03
CA MET A 62 9.42 -11.95 13.29
C MET A 62 8.64 -12.45 14.50
N GLN A 63 8.49 -11.64 15.54
CA GLN A 63 7.72 -12.01 16.74
C GLN A 63 6.26 -12.32 16.42
N ASP A 64 5.68 -11.66 15.42
CA ASP A 64 4.28 -11.85 15.05
C ASP A 64 4.06 -13.14 14.23
N VAL A 65 5.13 -13.72 13.67
CA VAL A 65 5.08 -14.99 12.92
C VAL A 65 4.79 -16.17 13.86
N SER A 66 5.17 -16.09 15.13
CA SER A 66 4.90 -17.12 16.15
C SER A 66 3.41 -17.33 16.43
N ASN A 67 2.54 -16.42 15.99
CA ASN A 67 1.08 -16.56 16.11
C ASN A 67 0.49 -17.62 15.17
N PHE A 68 1.23 -18.05 14.14
CA PHE A 68 0.79 -19.14 13.27
C PHE A 68 1.16 -20.50 13.86
N GLN A 69 0.15 -21.39 14.00
CA GLN A 69 0.35 -22.74 14.55
C GLN A 69 1.17 -23.61 13.59
N LYS A 70 0.87 -23.51 12.29
CA LYS A 70 1.54 -24.24 11.22
C LYS A 70 1.67 -23.37 9.98
N ALA A 71 2.79 -23.50 9.26
CA ALA A 71 3.00 -22.85 7.99
C ALA A 71 3.20 -23.90 6.88
N TYR A 72 2.34 -23.84 5.87
CA TYR A 72 2.48 -24.59 4.62
C TYR A 72 3.21 -23.72 3.61
N LEU A 73 4.38 -24.14 3.20
CA LEU A 73 5.27 -23.36 2.35
C LEU A 73 5.22 -23.84 0.90
N VAL A 74 4.77 -22.97 0.01
CA VAL A 74 4.78 -23.24 -1.43
C VAL A 74 6.18 -22.95 -1.97
N ARG A 75 6.89 -24.00 -2.38
CA ARG A 75 8.23 -23.89 -2.95
C ARG A 75 8.20 -23.53 -4.42
N ASP A 76 9.16 -22.70 -4.84
CA ASP A 76 9.37 -22.45 -6.25
C ASP A 76 9.87 -23.70 -6.99
N GLY A 77 9.26 -24.03 -8.11
CA GLY A 77 9.78 -25.07 -8.98
C GLY A 77 10.83 -24.57 -9.98
N ALA A 78 11.48 -25.50 -10.64
CA ALA A 78 12.51 -25.19 -11.66
C ALA A 78 11.99 -24.24 -12.76
N LYS A 79 10.75 -24.46 -13.23
CA LYS A 79 10.09 -23.57 -14.22
C LYS A 79 9.97 -22.12 -13.72
N LEU A 80 9.63 -21.93 -12.44
CA LEU A 80 9.50 -20.59 -11.86
C LEU A 80 10.83 -19.88 -11.76
N LYS A 81 11.92 -20.60 -11.45
CA LYS A 81 13.27 -20.03 -11.43
C LYS A 81 13.70 -19.52 -12.81
N ILE A 82 13.34 -20.26 -13.87
CA ILE A 82 13.59 -19.85 -15.26
C ILE A 82 12.77 -18.60 -15.60
N PHE A 83 11.48 -18.55 -15.24
CA PHE A 83 10.63 -17.39 -15.49
C PHE A 83 11.12 -16.14 -14.73
N HIS A 84 11.56 -16.28 -13.48
CA HIS A 84 12.16 -15.17 -12.75
C HIS A 84 13.46 -14.68 -13.41
N GLY A 85 14.28 -15.58 -13.94
CA GLY A 85 15.46 -15.23 -14.71
C GLY A 85 15.11 -14.41 -15.96
N ILE A 86 14.11 -14.83 -16.73
CA ILE A 86 13.63 -14.12 -17.93
C ILE A 86 13.04 -12.75 -17.55
N HIS A 87 12.24 -12.69 -16.52
CA HIS A 87 11.64 -11.43 -16.04
C HIS A 87 12.71 -10.42 -15.59
N ASN A 88 13.70 -10.89 -14.83
CA ASN A 88 14.83 -10.05 -14.39
C ASN A 88 15.68 -9.58 -15.57
N PHE A 89 15.90 -10.45 -16.56
CA PHE A 89 16.59 -10.07 -17.78
C PHE A 89 15.84 -8.99 -18.57
N LEU A 90 14.52 -9.13 -18.75
CA LEU A 90 13.68 -8.13 -19.43
C LEU A 90 13.67 -6.79 -18.67
N ARG A 91 13.65 -6.84 -17.34
CA ARG A 91 13.71 -5.64 -16.48
C ARG A 91 15.09 -4.97 -16.58
N TYR A 92 16.16 -5.74 -16.58
CA TYR A 92 17.53 -5.25 -16.77
C TYR A 92 17.70 -4.60 -18.15
N ALA A 93 17.20 -5.24 -19.21
CA ALA A 93 17.21 -4.68 -20.56
C ALA A 93 16.44 -3.36 -20.66
N LYS A 94 15.29 -3.22 -19.97
CA LYS A 94 14.53 -1.97 -19.90
C LYS A 94 15.32 -0.87 -19.17
N ASN A 95 16.02 -1.20 -18.09
CA ASN A 95 16.85 -0.24 -17.34
C ASN A 95 18.07 0.22 -18.13
N ILE A 96 18.69 -0.66 -18.91
CA ILE A 96 19.81 -0.28 -19.80
C ILE A 96 19.32 0.67 -20.90
N SER A 97 18.16 0.43 -21.48
CA SER A 97 17.59 1.31 -22.49
C SER A 97 17.22 2.69 -21.94
N SER A 98 16.70 2.77 -20.70
CA SER A 98 16.41 4.05 -20.03
C SER A 98 17.67 4.82 -19.64
N ASN A 99 18.70 4.14 -19.12
CA ASN A 99 19.98 4.77 -18.77
C ASN A 99 20.77 5.23 -20.03
N LYS A 100 20.63 4.52 -21.15
CA LYS A 100 21.22 4.94 -22.42
C LYS A 100 20.55 6.21 -22.94
N TRP A 101 19.22 6.32 -22.79
CA TRP A 101 18.46 7.52 -23.12
C TRP A 101 18.84 8.73 -22.26
N GLU A 102 19.07 8.55 -20.97
CA GLU A 102 19.56 9.64 -20.08
C GLU A 102 20.98 10.09 -20.43
N LYS A 103 21.89 9.16 -20.77
CA LYS A 103 23.24 9.49 -21.23
C LYS A 103 23.24 10.23 -22.57
N ASP A 104 22.44 9.79 -23.53
CA ASP A 104 22.32 10.43 -24.86
C ASP A 104 21.65 11.83 -24.74
N ARG A 105 20.77 12.04 -23.77
CA ARG A 105 20.14 13.34 -23.48
C ARG A 105 21.11 14.33 -22.83
N LYS A 106 22.03 13.87 -21.96
CA LYS A 106 23.09 14.70 -21.39
C LYS A 106 24.13 15.15 -22.41
N ASN A 107 24.33 14.37 -23.46
CA ASN A 107 25.29 14.68 -24.52
C ASN A 107 24.73 15.55 -25.67
N ARG A 108 23.39 15.75 -25.72
CA ARG A 108 22.74 16.62 -26.70
C ARG A 108 22.31 17.95 -26.06
N LYS A 109 23.27 18.82 -25.76
CA LYS A 109 23.02 20.25 -25.66
C LYS A 109 22.92 20.79 -27.11
N ASN A 110 21.76 21.42 -27.39
CA ASN A 110 21.43 22.13 -28.65
C ASN A 110 21.10 21.26 -29.88
N SER A 111 19.83 20.90 -30.03
CA SER A 111 19.15 20.89 -31.33
C SER A 111 17.65 20.68 -31.14
N GLU A 112 16.88 21.29 -32.01
CA GLU A 112 15.42 21.48 -31.98
C GLU A 112 14.59 20.21 -31.76
N PHE A 113 13.47 20.40 -31.09
CA PHE A 113 12.46 19.39 -30.80
C PHE A 113 11.78 18.92 -32.08
N VAL A 114 12.21 17.78 -32.62
CA VAL A 114 11.43 16.99 -33.56
C VAL A 114 10.94 15.74 -32.82
N SER A 115 9.65 15.69 -32.56
CA SER A 115 9.00 14.51 -31.98
C SER A 115 9.07 13.35 -32.98
N PRO A 116 9.56 12.16 -32.61
CA PRO A 116 9.52 11.00 -33.51
C PRO A 116 8.06 10.50 -33.59
N LYS A 117 7.47 10.64 -34.75
CA LYS A 117 6.20 10.01 -35.11
C LYS A 117 6.42 8.49 -35.29
N ASN A 118 5.51 7.74 -34.66
CA ASN A 118 5.11 6.37 -35.01
C ASN A 118 6.17 5.30 -35.28
N GLY A 119 6.52 4.54 -34.26
CA GLY A 119 7.27 3.26 -34.39
C GLY A 119 7.15 2.32 -33.17
N SER A 120 6.46 2.72 -32.08
CA SER A 120 6.56 2.02 -30.79
C SER A 120 5.25 1.40 -30.24
N ARG A 121 4.13 1.44 -30.99
CA ARG A 121 2.85 0.86 -30.49
C ARG A 121 2.86 -0.67 -30.49
N ASP A 122 3.36 -1.31 -31.54
CA ASP A 122 3.33 -2.78 -31.66
C ASP A 122 4.25 -3.49 -30.66
N THR A 123 5.45 -2.99 -30.44
CA THR A 123 6.41 -3.62 -29.52
C THR A 123 5.96 -3.54 -28.05
N ARG A 124 5.29 -2.48 -27.64
CA ARG A 124 4.71 -2.37 -26.27
C ARG A 124 3.58 -3.36 -26.08
N GLY A 125 2.72 -3.55 -27.07
CA GLY A 125 1.63 -4.54 -27.05
C GLY A 125 2.14 -5.97 -26.91
N ILE A 126 3.15 -6.34 -27.71
CA ILE A 126 3.76 -7.68 -27.66
C ILE A 126 4.42 -7.94 -26.29
N LEU A 127 5.18 -6.99 -25.76
CA LEU A 127 5.82 -7.12 -24.44
C LEU A 127 4.80 -7.24 -23.31
N SER A 128 3.67 -6.52 -23.38
CA SER A 128 2.59 -6.63 -22.39
C SER A 128 1.92 -8.00 -22.45
N CYS A 129 1.66 -8.54 -23.65
CA CYS A 129 1.12 -9.89 -23.85
C CYS A 129 2.07 -10.97 -23.31
N ILE A 130 3.36 -10.89 -23.62
CA ILE A 130 4.36 -11.83 -23.10
C ILE A 130 4.39 -11.77 -21.56
N ARG A 131 4.43 -10.56 -20.98
CA ARG A 131 4.42 -10.39 -19.53
C ARG A 131 3.16 -10.98 -18.89
N ARG A 132 2.00 -10.78 -19.51
CA ARG A 132 0.72 -11.35 -19.04
C ARG A 132 0.74 -12.88 -19.07
N SER A 133 1.16 -13.48 -20.17
CA SER A 133 1.28 -14.93 -20.30
C SER A 133 2.28 -15.53 -19.31
N LEU A 134 3.39 -14.84 -19.05
CA LEU A 134 4.37 -15.25 -18.04
C LEU A 134 3.79 -15.18 -16.63
N ASN A 135 3.11 -14.10 -16.28
CA ASN A 135 2.47 -13.95 -14.97
C ASN A 135 1.38 -15.02 -14.75
N GLN A 136 0.60 -15.33 -15.78
CA GLN A 136 -0.41 -16.38 -15.73
C GLN A 136 0.22 -17.77 -15.54
N ALA A 137 1.30 -18.08 -16.25
CA ALA A 137 2.00 -19.36 -16.11
C ALA A 137 2.65 -19.52 -14.72
N VAL A 138 3.15 -18.42 -14.16
CA VAL A 138 3.68 -18.36 -12.78
C VAL A 138 2.55 -18.64 -11.78
N ASP A 139 1.42 -17.92 -11.90
CA ASP A 139 0.26 -18.09 -11.02
C ASP A 139 -0.29 -19.53 -11.07
N GLU A 140 -0.41 -20.12 -12.26
CA GLU A 140 -0.83 -21.51 -12.45
C GLU A 140 0.11 -22.51 -11.78
N SER A 141 1.41 -22.30 -11.93
CA SER A 141 2.44 -23.15 -11.32
C SER A 141 2.43 -23.08 -9.79
N ILE A 142 2.18 -21.91 -9.21
CA ILE A 142 2.08 -21.73 -7.75
C ILE A 142 0.77 -22.33 -7.26
N TYR A 143 -0.35 -22.09 -7.95
CA TYR A 143 -1.66 -22.63 -7.60
C TYR A 143 -1.63 -24.15 -7.45
N GLY A 144 -1.13 -24.87 -8.45
CA GLY A 144 -1.07 -26.34 -8.39
C GLY A 144 -0.26 -26.88 -7.20
N ARG A 145 0.86 -26.21 -6.88
CA ARG A 145 1.70 -26.58 -5.73
C ARG A 145 1.08 -26.18 -4.39
N ALA A 146 0.39 -25.06 -4.34
CA ALA A 146 -0.32 -24.63 -3.15
C ALA A 146 -1.43 -25.60 -2.78
N CYS A 147 -2.22 -26.06 -3.76
CA CYS A 147 -3.21 -27.10 -3.56
C CYS A 147 -2.61 -28.42 -3.08
N HIS A 148 -1.44 -28.80 -3.62
CA HIS A 148 -0.74 -29.99 -3.17
C HIS A 148 -0.17 -29.85 -1.74
N ALA A 149 0.40 -28.70 -1.42
CA ALA A 149 1.04 -28.43 -0.12
C ALA A 149 0.03 -28.44 1.04
N ILE A 150 -1.20 -27.95 0.80
CA ILE A 150 -2.20 -27.87 1.86
C ILE A 150 -2.93 -29.21 2.07
N GLY A 151 -3.10 -30.03 1.03
CA GLY A 151 -3.78 -31.32 1.10
C GLY A 151 -5.21 -31.23 1.56
N ASP A 152 -5.59 -32.02 2.59
CA ASP A 152 -6.93 -32.01 3.18
C ASP A 152 -7.17 -30.78 4.03
N CYS A 153 -8.31 -30.12 3.79
CA CYS A 153 -8.74 -28.91 4.48
C CYS A 153 -10.01 -29.12 5.34
N SER A 154 -10.44 -30.36 5.56
CA SER A 154 -11.66 -30.69 6.34
C SER A 154 -11.60 -30.23 7.78
N GLN A 155 -10.38 -30.04 8.31
CA GLN A 155 -10.15 -29.59 9.67
C GLN A 155 -10.37 -28.08 9.92
N TYR A 156 -10.56 -27.27 8.86
CA TYR A 156 -10.71 -25.82 8.99
C TYR A 156 -12.19 -25.42 8.99
N ASP A 157 -12.53 -24.53 9.91
CA ASP A 157 -13.85 -23.90 9.97
C ASP A 157 -13.95 -22.77 8.94
N VAL A 158 -12.81 -22.06 8.75
CA VAL A 158 -12.71 -20.84 7.96
C VAL A 158 -11.47 -20.85 7.07
N VAL A 159 -11.63 -20.37 5.84
CA VAL A 159 -10.54 -19.98 4.94
C VAL A 159 -10.60 -18.48 4.71
N ILE A 160 -9.47 -17.80 4.91
CA ILE A 160 -9.29 -16.38 4.57
C ILE A 160 -8.22 -16.31 3.49
N SER A 161 -8.52 -15.69 2.36
CA SER A 161 -7.55 -15.48 1.30
C SER A 161 -7.32 -14.00 1.03
N SER A 162 -6.06 -13.56 0.94
CA SER A 162 -5.71 -12.17 0.63
C SER A 162 -5.23 -12.07 -0.82
N TYR A 163 -5.91 -11.22 -1.62
CA TYR A 163 -5.62 -11.03 -3.04
C TYR A 163 -4.24 -10.40 -3.28
N GLY A 164 -3.66 -10.85 -4.39
CA GLY A 164 -2.38 -10.39 -4.91
C GLY A 164 -1.21 -11.26 -4.43
N PRO A 165 -0.90 -12.26 -5.26
CA PRO A 165 -1.38 -12.63 -6.58
C PRO A 165 -2.68 -13.48 -6.60
N ARG A 166 -3.18 -13.81 -7.80
CA ARG A 166 -4.46 -14.51 -8.04
C ARG A 166 -4.54 -15.91 -7.42
N TRP A 167 -3.42 -16.63 -7.32
CA TRP A 167 -3.40 -18.00 -6.82
C TRP A 167 -4.01 -18.15 -5.42
N THR A 168 -3.91 -17.12 -4.59
CA THR A 168 -4.45 -17.17 -3.22
C THR A 168 -5.97 -17.36 -3.20
N HIS A 169 -6.69 -16.58 -4.00
CA HIS A 169 -8.14 -16.71 -4.13
C HIS A 169 -8.55 -17.98 -4.91
N ARG A 170 -7.75 -18.42 -5.88
CA ARG A 170 -8.01 -19.67 -6.62
C ARG A 170 -7.94 -20.89 -5.72
N VAL A 171 -6.94 -20.96 -4.83
CA VAL A 171 -6.82 -22.05 -3.84
C VAL A 171 -8.02 -22.02 -2.89
N ALA A 172 -8.41 -20.87 -2.38
CA ALA A 172 -9.56 -20.74 -1.51
C ALA A 172 -10.88 -21.15 -2.20
N ALA A 173 -11.07 -20.77 -3.47
CA ALA A 173 -12.21 -21.17 -4.27
C ALA A 173 -12.27 -22.70 -4.48
N GLU A 174 -11.12 -23.34 -4.71
CA GLU A 174 -11.04 -24.79 -4.84
C GLU A 174 -11.35 -25.51 -3.52
N ILE A 175 -10.87 -24.97 -2.38
CA ILE A 175 -11.22 -25.51 -1.06
C ILE A 175 -12.71 -25.36 -0.81
N LYS A 176 -13.30 -24.20 -1.10
CA LYS A 176 -14.74 -23.94 -0.93
C LYS A 176 -15.59 -24.85 -1.81
N LYS A 177 -15.14 -25.15 -3.03
CA LYS A 177 -15.81 -26.08 -3.95
C LYS A 177 -15.80 -27.51 -3.42
N LYS A 178 -14.69 -27.97 -2.83
CA LYS A 178 -14.56 -29.31 -2.24
C LYS A 178 -15.30 -29.45 -0.91
N ASN A 179 -15.34 -28.38 -0.12
CA ASN A 179 -16.03 -28.31 1.15
C ASN A 179 -16.97 -27.07 1.18
N PRO A 180 -18.22 -27.20 0.70
CA PRO A 180 -19.18 -26.09 0.67
C PRO A 180 -19.53 -25.53 2.04
N SER A 181 -19.37 -26.31 3.12
CA SER A 181 -19.67 -25.88 4.48
C SER A 181 -18.63 -24.95 5.06
N ILE A 182 -17.38 -24.97 4.56
CA ILE A 182 -16.33 -24.07 5.04
C ILE A 182 -16.70 -22.60 4.80
N ILE A 183 -16.40 -21.73 5.73
CA ILE A 183 -16.58 -20.29 5.54
C ILE A 183 -15.40 -19.76 4.75
N TRP A 184 -15.66 -19.05 3.65
CA TRP A 184 -14.62 -18.38 2.88
C TRP A 184 -14.79 -16.86 2.89
N VAL A 185 -13.76 -16.16 3.40
CA VAL A 185 -13.64 -14.70 3.34
C VAL A 185 -12.54 -14.34 2.34
N ALA A 186 -12.90 -13.59 1.29
CA ALA A 186 -11.97 -13.13 0.27
C ALA A 186 -11.59 -11.66 0.54
N ASP A 187 -10.30 -11.37 0.77
CA ASP A 187 -9.78 -10.04 1.11
C ASP A 187 -9.13 -9.36 -0.08
N TYR A 188 -9.60 -8.16 -0.42
CA TYR A 188 -9.04 -7.28 -1.44
C TYR A 188 -8.43 -6.03 -0.80
N ARG A 189 -7.11 -6.00 -0.74
CA ARG A 189 -6.35 -4.90 -0.14
C ARG A 189 -5.93 -3.81 -1.14
N ASP A 190 -6.00 -4.10 -2.43
CA ASP A 190 -5.60 -3.21 -3.53
C ASP A 190 -6.71 -3.15 -4.58
N SER A 191 -6.76 -2.05 -5.34
CA SER A 191 -7.65 -1.91 -6.49
C SER A 191 -7.31 -2.94 -7.58
N LEU A 192 -8.32 -3.42 -8.29
CA LEU A 192 -8.16 -4.24 -9.48
C LEU A 192 -8.01 -3.42 -10.77
N VAL A 193 -8.07 -2.10 -10.66
CA VAL A 193 -7.93 -1.18 -11.78
C VAL A 193 -6.46 -0.84 -11.99
N TYR A 194 -6.01 -0.99 -13.22
CA TYR A 194 -4.65 -0.68 -13.66
C TYR A 194 -4.69 0.33 -14.80
N SER A 195 -3.55 0.88 -15.16
CA SER A 195 -3.40 1.79 -16.32
C SER A 195 -3.73 1.12 -17.66
N ASP A 196 -3.64 -0.21 -17.74
CA ASP A 196 -4.06 -1.00 -18.91
C ASP A 196 -5.51 -1.47 -18.73
N ALA A 197 -6.40 -0.99 -19.61
CA ALA A 197 -7.82 -1.34 -19.57
C ALA A 197 -8.07 -2.85 -19.72
N THR A 198 -7.24 -3.54 -20.52
CA THR A 198 -7.34 -4.99 -20.71
C THR A 198 -6.98 -5.76 -19.44
N ASP A 199 -5.92 -5.35 -18.76
CA ASP A 199 -5.53 -5.95 -17.47
C ASP A 199 -6.60 -5.69 -16.40
N THR A 200 -7.23 -4.52 -16.42
CA THR A 200 -8.34 -4.17 -15.53
C THR A 200 -9.53 -5.09 -15.74
N GLU A 201 -9.98 -5.28 -16.99
CA GLU A 201 -11.15 -6.13 -17.29
C GLU A 201 -10.87 -7.60 -16.97
N ASP A 202 -9.68 -8.09 -17.27
CA ASP A 202 -9.27 -9.46 -16.93
C ASP A 202 -9.27 -9.69 -15.40
N ASN A 203 -8.78 -8.72 -14.62
CA ASN A 203 -8.81 -8.78 -13.16
C ASN A 203 -10.23 -8.72 -12.59
N ARG A 204 -11.11 -7.89 -13.14
CA ARG A 204 -12.52 -7.82 -12.74
C ARG A 204 -13.26 -9.13 -13.07
N SER A 205 -13.07 -9.62 -14.28
CA SER A 205 -13.63 -10.92 -14.69
C SER A 205 -13.15 -12.07 -13.80
N PHE A 206 -11.85 -12.08 -13.48
CA PHE A 206 -11.27 -13.04 -12.54
C PHE A 206 -11.92 -12.92 -11.16
N ALA A 207 -11.99 -11.71 -10.60
CA ALA A 207 -12.58 -11.49 -9.28
C ALA A 207 -14.02 -11.99 -9.23
N LYS A 208 -14.87 -11.57 -10.20
CA LYS A 208 -16.26 -11.98 -10.29
C LYS A 208 -16.42 -13.49 -10.37
N LYS A 209 -15.65 -14.17 -11.25
CA LYS A 209 -15.74 -15.62 -11.46
C LYS A 209 -15.18 -16.42 -10.27
N THR A 210 -14.14 -15.92 -9.61
CA THR A 210 -13.45 -16.67 -8.56
C THR A 210 -14.13 -16.51 -7.22
N THR A 211 -14.60 -15.29 -6.87
CA THR A 211 -15.14 -15.02 -5.53
C THR A 211 -16.65 -15.07 -5.42
N HIS A 212 -17.38 -15.49 -6.47
CA HIS A 212 -18.84 -15.60 -6.44
C HIS A 212 -19.35 -16.55 -5.33
N ASN A 213 -18.57 -17.57 -4.95
CA ASN A 213 -18.90 -18.50 -3.87
C ASN A 213 -18.29 -18.12 -2.52
N ALA A 214 -17.63 -16.96 -2.40
CA ALA A 214 -17.16 -16.48 -1.11
C ALA A 214 -18.35 -16.08 -0.23
N ASP A 215 -18.33 -16.47 1.04
CA ASP A 215 -19.40 -16.12 1.98
C ASP A 215 -19.36 -14.63 2.34
N CYS A 216 -18.18 -13.99 2.23
CA CYS A 216 -18.01 -12.56 2.37
C CYS A 216 -16.78 -12.10 1.58
N VAL A 217 -16.86 -10.92 0.98
CA VAL A 217 -15.72 -10.20 0.41
C VAL A 217 -15.42 -9.01 1.31
N ILE A 218 -14.17 -8.90 1.77
CA ILE A 218 -13.72 -7.75 2.54
C ILE A 218 -12.76 -6.89 1.71
N SER A 219 -12.78 -5.59 1.93
CA SER A 219 -11.92 -4.62 1.22
C SER A 219 -11.37 -3.58 2.17
N VAL A 220 -10.18 -3.03 1.86
CA VAL A 220 -9.52 -2.02 2.71
C VAL A 220 -10.24 -0.68 2.74
N SER A 221 -11.13 -0.41 1.77
CA SER A 221 -11.86 0.84 1.64
C SER A 221 -13.13 0.65 0.82
N LYS A 222 -14.07 1.60 0.94
CA LYS A 222 -15.26 1.62 0.11
C LYS A 222 -14.91 1.79 -1.36
N GLY A 223 -13.97 2.67 -1.69
CA GLY A 223 -13.56 2.90 -3.08
C GLY A 223 -13.01 1.63 -3.74
N VAL A 224 -12.19 0.85 -3.03
CA VAL A 224 -11.72 -0.47 -3.53
C VAL A 224 -12.91 -1.42 -3.70
N SER A 225 -13.81 -1.52 -2.71
CA SER A 225 -15.00 -2.38 -2.78
C SER A 225 -15.89 -2.06 -3.98
N ASP A 226 -16.14 -0.77 -4.23
CA ASP A 226 -17.00 -0.33 -5.35
C ASP A 226 -16.38 -0.68 -6.72
N LEU A 227 -15.05 -0.68 -6.81
CA LEU A 227 -14.32 -0.99 -8.05
C LEU A 227 -14.08 -2.49 -8.31
N LEU A 228 -14.52 -3.38 -7.41
CA LEU A 228 -14.45 -4.82 -7.65
C LEU A 228 -15.51 -5.30 -8.65
N PHE A 229 -16.60 -4.55 -8.84
CA PHE A 229 -17.70 -4.88 -9.77
C PHE A 229 -18.28 -6.29 -9.56
N LEU A 230 -18.41 -6.70 -8.31
CA LEU A 230 -18.98 -7.97 -7.91
C LEU A 230 -20.52 -7.95 -8.03
N ASP A 231 -21.12 -9.13 -7.90
CA ASP A 231 -22.57 -9.26 -7.82
C ASP A 231 -23.12 -8.34 -6.70
N PRO A 232 -24.21 -7.59 -6.96
CA PRO A 232 -24.85 -6.75 -5.93
C PRO A 232 -25.27 -7.52 -4.68
N LEU A 233 -25.62 -8.80 -4.80
CA LEU A 233 -26.01 -9.66 -3.69
C LEU A 233 -24.82 -10.23 -2.91
N GLN A 234 -23.60 -10.09 -3.44
CA GLN A 234 -22.37 -10.51 -2.73
C GLN A 234 -22.21 -9.73 -1.43
N ARG A 235 -22.20 -10.41 -0.30
CA ARG A 235 -21.91 -9.77 0.99
C ARG A 235 -20.52 -9.12 0.97
N ARG A 236 -20.46 -7.84 1.30
CA ARG A 236 -19.24 -7.04 1.30
C ARG A 236 -19.11 -6.27 2.62
N GLU A 237 -17.91 -6.26 3.17
CA GLU A 237 -17.57 -5.53 4.38
C GLU A 237 -16.28 -4.72 4.17
N ILE A 238 -16.20 -3.57 4.81
CA ILE A 238 -14.98 -2.74 4.79
C ILE A 238 -14.18 -3.01 6.04
N VAL A 239 -12.99 -3.56 5.84
CA VAL A 239 -12.00 -3.82 6.89
C VAL A 239 -10.72 -3.07 6.52
N THR A 240 -10.48 -1.92 7.13
CA THR A 240 -9.38 -1.02 6.77
C THR A 240 -8.01 -1.63 7.10
N ASN A 241 -6.94 -1.04 6.59
CA ASN A 241 -5.61 -1.18 7.18
C ASN A 241 -5.60 -0.42 8.52
N GLY A 242 -4.55 -0.64 9.32
CA GLY A 242 -4.49 -0.05 10.65
C GLY A 242 -3.07 0.14 11.15
N PHE A 243 -2.97 0.43 12.44
CA PHE A 243 -1.72 0.49 13.19
C PHE A 243 -1.74 -0.52 14.35
N ASP A 244 -0.55 -0.97 14.74
CA ASP A 244 -0.38 -1.80 15.93
C ASP A 244 -0.08 -0.88 17.14
N PRO A 245 -0.88 -0.91 18.20
CA PRO A 245 -0.58 -0.15 19.41
C PRO A 245 0.80 -0.49 20.01
N ASP A 246 1.24 -1.73 19.91
CA ASP A 246 2.56 -2.13 20.40
C ASP A 246 3.69 -1.45 19.63
N ASP A 247 3.55 -1.27 18.31
CA ASP A 247 4.53 -0.54 17.50
C ASP A 247 4.61 0.96 17.90
N VAL A 248 3.53 1.54 18.40
CA VAL A 248 3.49 2.94 18.85
C VAL A 248 4.32 3.16 20.12
N LEU A 249 4.38 2.16 21.01
CA LEU A 249 5.14 2.23 22.25
C LEU A 249 6.66 2.34 22.02
N PHE A 250 7.15 1.85 20.88
CA PHE A 250 8.56 1.93 20.51
C PHE A 250 8.94 3.24 19.82
N ARG A 251 7.99 4.16 19.58
CA ARG A 251 8.32 5.45 18.96
C ARG A 251 9.16 6.30 19.90
N LYS A 252 10.25 6.86 19.38
CA LYS A 252 11.10 7.79 20.12
C LYS A 252 10.30 9.05 20.47
N LYS A 253 10.60 9.62 21.64
CA LYS A 253 10.07 10.95 22.02
C LYS A 253 10.45 11.97 20.97
N ARG A 254 9.50 12.83 20.64
CA ARG A 254 9.73 13.93 19.70
C ARG A 254 10.76 14.90 20.27
N HIS A 255 11.69 15.32 19.44
CA HIS A 255 12.72 16.28 19.79
C HIS A 255 12.51 17.58 19.02
N ARG A 256 13.02 18.68 19.58
CA ARG A 256 13.09 19.95 18.86
C ARG A 256 14.03 19.78 17.68
N SER A 257 13.62 20.28 16.52
CA SER A 257 14.43 20.33 15.32
C SER A 257 14.87 21.76 15.02
N ASN A 258 16.11 21.91 14.55
CA ASN A 258 16.64 23.20 14.10
C ASN A 258 16.14 23.58 12.68
N LYS A 259 15.41 22.68 12.02
CA LYS A 259 14.79 22.88 10.72
C LYS A 259 13.32 22.50 10.78
N PHE A 260 12.51 23.17 10.00
CA PHE A 260 11.14 22.76 9.72
C PHE A 260 11.18 21.62 8.70
N GLU A 261 11.22 20.38 9.21
CA GLU A 261 11.37 19.17 8.41
C GLU A 261 10.03 18.70 7.88
N ILE A 262 9.86 18.72 6.56
CA ILE A 262 8.67 18.21 5.86
C ILE A 262 9.04 16.85 5.27
N THR A 263 8.54 15.77 5.84
CA THR A 263 9.07 14.42 5.57
C THR A 263 8.07 13.52 4.85
N TYR A 264 8.53 12.91 3.75
CA TYR A 264 7.83 11.83 3.06
C TYR A 264 8.60 10.51 3.23
N THR A 265 7.93 9.46 3.70
CA THR A 265 8.51 8.12 3.75
C THR A 265 7.76 7.17 2.83
N GLY A 266 8.46 6.56 1.86
CA GLY A 266 7.93 5.51 0.99
C GLY A 266 8.09 5.73 -0.49
N THR A 267 7.32 4.98 -1.28
CA THR A 267 7.42 4.98 -2.75
C THR A 267 6.56 6.08 -3.36
N LEU A 268 7.13 6.87 -4.25
CA LEU A 268 6.39 7.74 -5.17
C LEU A 268 6.09 6.99 -6.47
N HIS A 269 4.97 7.33 -7.09
CA HIS A 269 4.55 6.86 -8.40
C HIS A 269 4.20 8.06 -9.26
N ASP A 270 4.53 8.01 -10.55
CA ASP A 270 4.24 9.07 -11.52
C ASP A 270 3.72 8.52 -12.85
N GLU A 271 3.24 7.29 -12.87
CA GLU A 271 2.71 6.64 -14.07
C GLU A 271 1.18 6.75 -14.13
N GLY A 272 0.67 7.32 -15.22
CA GLY A 272 -0.75 7.39 -15.53
C GLY A 272 -1.58 8.15 -14.48
N ASP A 273 -2.79 7.64 -14.23
CA ASP A 273 -3.73 8.25 -13.28
C ASP A 273 -3.37 7.99 -11.81
N ALA A 274 -2.49 7.01 -11.55
CA ALA A 274 -2.06 6.62 -10.20
C ALA A 274 -0.79 7.36 -9.77
N ARG A 275 -0.75 8.68 -9.95
CA ARG A 275 0.42 9.49 -9.60
C ARG A 275 0.36 9.99 -8.15
N ARG A 276 1.52 10.11 -7.54
CA ARG A 276 1.75 10.80 -6.27
C ARG A 276 2.53 12.06 -6.56
N ASP A 277 1.79 13.15 -6.74
CA ASP A 277 2.34 14.44 -7.12
C ASP A 277 2.49 15.32 -5.89
N LEU A 278 3.71 15.74 -5.59
CA LEU A 278 4.03 16.65 -4.48
C LEU A 278 4.15 18.11 -4.93
N THR A 279 4.02 18.40 -6.22
CA THR A 279 4.21 19.75 -6.77
C THR A 279 3.27 20.80 -6.16
N PRO A 280 2.00 20.51 -5.77
CA PRO A 280 1.17 21.49 -5.07
C PRO A 280 1.78 21.95 -3.74
N LEU A 281 2.41 21.04 -3.00
CA LEU A 281 3.10 21.39 -1.74
C LEU A 281 4.36 22.22 -1.99
N PHE A 282 5.16 21.85 -3.00
CA PHE A 282 6.32 22.67 -3.37
C PHE A 282 5.91 24.07 -3.82
N ARG A 283 4.84 24.19 -4.62
CA ARG A 283 4.27 25.49 -5.03
C ARG A 283 3.87 26.33 -3.80
N ALA A 284 3.17 25.72 -2.84
CA ALA A 284 2.78 26.42 -1.61
C ALA A 284 4.00 26.88 -0.77
N LEU A 285 5.08 26.10 -0.75
CA LEU A 285 6.32 26.50 -0.07
C LEU A 285 6.98 27.69 -0.76
N VAL A 286 7.02 27.73 -2.10
CA VAL A 286 7.54 28.89 -2.86
C VAL A 286 6.70 30.13 -2.55
N ASP A 287 5.37 30.05 -2.66
CA ASP A 287 4.48 31.19 -2.37
C ASP A 287 4.68 31.73 -0.95
N LEU A 288 4.92 30.86 0.03
CA LEU A 288 5.19 31.24 1.42
C LEU A 288 6.58 31.88 1.62
N VAL A 289 7.59 31.42 0.89
CA VAL A 289 8.95 31.99 0.92
C VAL A 289 8.97 33.36 0.24
N ASP A 290 8.41 33.46 -0.95
CA ASP A 290 8.32 34.70 -1.72
C ASP A 290 7.48 35.75 -0.99
N GLY A 291 6.44 35.36 -0.31
CA GLY A 291 5.61 36.18 0.55
C GLY A 291 6.27 36.57 1.91
N GLY A 292 7.47 36.08 2.20
CA GLY A 292 8.20 36.35 3.45
C GLY A 292 7.59 35.69 4.70
N ALA A 293 6.62 34.81 4.55
CA ALA A 293 5.95 34.10 5.66
C ALA A 293 6.79 32.92 6.20
N VAL A 294 7.67 32.36 5.37
CA VAL A 294 8.56 31.25 5.68
C VAL A 294 9.98 31.61 5.23
N CYS A 295 10.97 31.36 6.09
CA CYS A 295 12.37 31.51 5.72
C CYS A 295 12.88 30.25 5.03
N CYS A 296 13.44 30.40 3.83
CA CYS A 296 13.97 29.27 3.05
C CYS A 296 15.08 28.51 3.83
N ASP A 297 15.92 29.23 4.58
CA ASP A 297 16.97 28.62 5.39
C ASP A 297 16.43 27.75 6.55
N ASP A 298 15.20 27.95 6.95
CA ASP A 298 14.60 27.18 8.04
C ASP A 298 14.00 25.82 7.58
N ILE A 299 13.69 25.67 6.30
CA ILE A 299 12.94 24.49 5.80
C ILE A 299 13.83 23.45 5.15
N VAL A 300 13.34 22.21 5.13
CA VAL A 300 13.87 21.12 4.30
C VAL A 300 12.78 20.12 3.99
N VAL A 301 12.63 19.75 2.72
CA VAL A 301 11.75 18.63 2.30
C VAL A 301 12.59 17.37 2.21
N ARG A 302 12.30 16.41 3.09
CA ARG A 302 13.09 15.18 3.24
C ARG A 302 12.34 13.96 2.70
N TYR A 303 13.02 13.19 1.86
CA TYR A 303 12.49 11.96 1.26
C TYR A 303 13.24 10.73 1.79
N ALA A 304 12.49 9.68 2.14
CA ALA A 304 13.02 8.36 2.42
C ALA A 304 12.24 7.30 1.64
N GLY A 305 12.86 6.71 0.63
CA GLY A 305 12.22 5.70 -0.23
C GLY A 305 13.06 5.28 -1.42
N GLY A 306 12.57 4.29 -2.16
CA GLY A 306 13.30 3.69 -3.29
C GLY A 306 13.10 4.38 -4.65
N THR A 307 12.40 5.53 -4.71
CA THR A 307 12.06 6.24 -5.97
C THR A 307 12.56 7.68 -5.98
N GLU A 308 13.82 7.87 -5.57
CA GLU A 308 14.48 9.19 -5.48
C GLU A 308 14.43 9.98 -6.79
N GLY A 309 14.57 9.30 -7.94
CA GLY A 309 14.50 9.94 -9.25
C GLY A 309 13.16 10.63 -9.52
N ILE A 310 12.04 10.08 -8.99
CA ILE A 310 10.73 10.73 -9.09
C ILE A 310 10.67 11.95 -8.17
N PHE A 311 11.16 11.80 -6.94
CA PHE A 311 11.20 12.89 -5.97
C PHE A 311 12.01 14.09 -6.49
N PHE A 312 13.25 13.87 -6.92
CA PHE A 312 14.09 14.94 -7.45
C PHE A 312 13.55 15.56 -8.74
N ARG A 313 12.86 14.79 -9.59
CA ARG A 313 12.22 15.34 -10.78
C ARG A 313 11.11 16.32 -10.43
N GLN A 314 10.25 16.00 -9.44
CA GLN A 314 9.21 16.90 -8.97
C GLN A 314 9.82 18.14 -8.28
N ALA A 315 10.83 17.96 -7.43
CA ALA A 315 11.53 19.03 -6.74
C ALA A 315 12.31 19.96 -7.67
N SER A 316 12.84 19.45 -8.80
CA SER A 316 13.64 20.26 -9.74
C SER A 316 12.87 21.41 -10.41
N CYS A 317 11.53 21.39 -10.35
CA CYS A 317 10.70 22.52 -10.77
C CYS A 317 10.70 23.67 -9.77
N PHE A 318 11.27 23.48 -8.58
CA PHE A 318 11.27 24.42 -7.45
C PHE A 318 12.66 24.50 -6.80
N PRO A 319 13.67 25.06 -7.54
CA PRO A 319 15.08 24.96 -7.19
C PRO A 319 15.45 25.67 -5.87
N ASP A 320 14.64 26.64 -5.46
CA ASP A 320 14.89 27.43 -4.25
C ASP A 320 14.44 26.72 -2.97
N ILE A 321 13.68 25.62 -3.08
CA ILE A 321 13.24 24.84 -1.92
C ILE A 321 14.27 23.75 -1.60
N PRO A 322 14.90 23.78 -0.39
CA PRO A 322 15.88 22.78 0.01
C PRO A 322 15.28 21.38 0.12
N VAL A 323 15.89 20.41 -0.56
CA VAL A 323 15.44 19.03 -0.58
C VAL A 323 16.58 18.07 -0.24
N GLU A 324 16.26 16.99 0.48
CA GLU A 324 17.18 15.92 0.82
C GLU A 324 16.55 14.55 0.57
N SER A 325 17.33 13.58 0.11
CA SER A 325 16.95 12.18 0.09
C SER A 325 17.95 11.35 0.89
N VAL A 326 17.42 10.42 1.69
CA VAL A 326 18.22 9.46 2.44
C VAL A 326 18.12 8.04 1.83
N GLY A 327 17.45 7.93 0.69
CA GLY A 327 17.26 6.64 0.02
C GLY A 327 16.34 5.69 0.77
N LEU A 328 16.48 4.40 0.48
CA LEU A 328 15.72 3.35 1.14
C LEU A 328 16.28 3.10 2.54
N VAL A 329 15.44 3.24 3.55
CA VAL A 329 15.80 3.03 4.96
C VAL A 329 15.04 1.85 5.58
N SER A 330 15.52 1.36 6.73
CA SER A 330 14.79 0.37 7.54
C SER A 330 13.47 0.96 8.07
N ARG A 331 12.52 0.08 8.44
CA ARG A 331 11.25 0.50 9.03
C ARG A 331 11.45 1.34 10.29
N ASP A 332 12.36 0.94 11.19
CA ASP A 332 12.66 1.69 12.42
C ASP A 332 13.18 3.09 12.12
N ARG A 333 14.08 3.23 11.13
CA ARG A 333 14.57 4.55 10.72
C ARG A 333 13.47 5.40 10.09
N ALA A 334 12.59 4.79 9.28
CA ALA A 334 11.44 5.51 8.74
C ALA A 334 10.49 6.00 9.84
N MET A 335 10.21 5.17 10.85
CA MET A 335 9.38 5.55 12.01
C MET A 335 10.05 6.64 12.87
N GLU A 336 11.36 6.59 13.03
CA GLU A 336 12.13 7.64 13.69
C GLU A 336 11.98 8.98 12.93
N MET A 337 12.20 8.99 11.61
CA MET A 337 12.02 10.17 10.77
C MET A 337 10.60 10.72 10.83
N GLN A 338 9.59 9.83 10.85
CA GLN A 338 8.20 10.24 11.01
C GLN A 338 7.94 10.93 12.36
N SER A 339 8.55 10.46 13.44
CA SER A 339 8.32 11.02 14.78
C SER A 339 9.08 12.34 15.03
N THR A 340 10.15 12.58 14.30
CA THR A 340 10.99 13.81 14.43
C THR A 340 10.62 14.90 13.43
N ALA A 341 9.83 14.60 12.41
CA ALA A 341 9.37 15.56 11.42
C ALA A 341 8.55 16.70 12.03
N SER A 342 8.53 17.83 11.33
CA SER A 342 7.63 18.96 11.62
C SER A 342 6.30 18.81 10.89
N LEU A 343 6.32 18.29 9.66
CA LEU A 343 5.13 17.86 8.89
C LEU A 343 5.40 16.51 8.24
N LEU A 344 4.37 15.68 8.18
CA LEU A 344 4.38 14.42 7.41
C LEU A 344 3.60 14.58 6.13
N ILE A 345 4.21 14.25 5.00
CA ILE A 345 3.53 14.25 3.71
C ILE A 345 2.86 12.89 3.51
N PHE A 346 1.54 12.89 3.34
CA PHE A 346 0.80 11.75 2.84
C PHE A 346 0.39 12.02 1.41
N SER A 347 0.82 11.20 0.45
CA SER A 347 0.42 11.35 -0.94
C SER A 347 -0.27 10.09 -1.46
N ASN A 348 -1.39 10.31 -2.13
CA ASN A 348 -2.17 9.29 -2.82
C ASN A 348 -2.78 9.86 -4.10
N TRP A 349 -3.67 9.08 -4.71
CA TRP A 349 -4.50 9.51 -5.83
C TRP A 349 -5.97 9.17 -5.55
N ASN A 350 -6.87 9.96 -6.15
CA ASN A 350 -8.30 9.72 -6.15
C ASN A 350 -8.86 10.12 -7.51
N THR A 351 -9.12 9.14 -8.35
CA THR A 351 -9.63 9.37 -9.71
C THR A 351 -10.95 8.66 -9.92
N SER A 352 -11.68 9.02 -10.96
CA SER A 352 -12.92 8.33 -11.37
C SER A 352 -12.68 6.83 -11.62
N LEU A 353 -11.47 6.45 -12.06
CA LEU A 353 -11.09 5.07 -12.35
C LEU A 353 -10.46 4.34 -11.16
N GLN A 354 -9.76 5.05 -10.26
CA GLN A 354 -9.06 4.46 -9.13
C GLN A 354 -9.34 5.23 -7.84
N LYS A 355 -10.17 4.66 -6.98
CA LYS A 355 -10.58 5.24 -5.69
C LYS A 355 -10.10 4.38 -4.52
N GLY A 356 -10.07 4.98 -3.34
CA GLY A 356 -9.90 4.27 -2.08
C GLY A 356 -8.48 3.77 -1.82
N GLY A 357 -7.49 4.33 -2.46
CA GLY A 357 -6.08 4.01 -2.23
C GLY A 357 -5.59 4.49 -0.85
N ILE A 358 -5.97 3.80 0.23
CA ILE A 358 -5.55 4.12 1.59
C ILE A 358 -4.43 3.17 2.00
N THR A 359 -3.22 3.70 2.05
CA THR A 359 -2.05 2.90 2.45
C THR A 359 -1.91 2.80 3.97
N GLY A 360 -1.24 1.75 4.46
CA GLY A 360 -0.96 1.56 5.89
C GLY A 360 -0.20 2.73 6.53
N LYS A 361 0.59 3.48 5.76
CA LYS A 361 1.30 4.68 6.24
C LYS A 361 0.40 5.75 6.84
N LEU A 362 -0.80 5.95 6.28
CA LEU A 362 -1.74 6.91 6.84
C LEU A 362 -1.99 6.60 8.30
N PHE A 363 -2.26 5.34 8.63
CA PHE A 363 -2.57 4.92 9.98
C PHE A 363 -1.35 5.00 10.91
N GLU A 364 -0.15 4.73 10.40
CA GLU A 364 1.10 4.98 11.13
C GLU A 364 1.27 6.47 11.44
N TYR A 365 0.99 7.36 10.48
CA TYR A 365 1.10 8.81 10.65
C TYR A 365 0.11 9.35 11.68
N LEU A 366 -1.13 8.83 11.71
CA LEU A 366 -2.14 9.22 12.69
C LEU A 366 -1.68 9.05 14.15
N THR A 367 -0.74 8.13 14.38
CA THR A 367 -0.21 7.85 15.72
C THR A 367 1.11 8.55 16.04
N SER A 368 1.65 9.34 15.11
CA SER A 368 2.96 10.01 15.27
C SER A 368 2.88 11.26 16.15
N GLY A 369 1.70 11.89 16.26
CA GLY A 369 1.54 13.21 16.88
C GLY A 369 2.10 14.35 16.04
N VAL A 370 2.54 14.08 14.82
CA VAL A 370 3.02 15.06 13.82
C VAL A 370 1.87 15.43 12.89
N PRO A 371 1.66 16.73 12.60
CA PRO A 371 0.63 17.11 11.64
C PRO A 371 0.87 16.50 10.26
N ILE A 372 -0.22 16.11 9.59
CA ILE A 372 -0.19 15.47 8.28
C ILE A 372 -0.65 16.49 7.22
N VAL A 373 0.19 16.73 6.21
CA VAL A 373 -0.22 17.38 4.98
C VAL A 373 -0.50 16.30 3.93
N GLY A 374 -1.78 16.09 3.60
CA GLY A 374 -2.21 15.20 2.54
C GLY A 374 -2.13 15.91 1.18
N VAL A 375 -1.68 15.21 0.14
CA VAL A 375 -1.72 15.66 -1.25
C VAL A 375 -2.32 14.54 -2.09
N SER A 376 -3.54 14.72 -2.56
CA SER A 376 -4.28 13.75 -3.35
C SER A 376 -4.38 14.23 -4.79
N SER A 377 -3.76 13.49 -5.70
CA SER A 377 -3.81 13.77 -7.14
C SER A 377 -5.08 13.17 -7.77
N GLY A 378 -5.54 13.74 -8.86
CA GLY A 378 -6.62 13.19 -9.68
C GLY A 378 -7.88 14.05 -9.75
N ASP A 379 -8.87 13.52 -10.47
CA ASP A 379 -10.07 14.22 -10.91
C ASP A 379 -11.28 14.13 -9.96
N SER A 380 -11.15 13.35 -8.88
CA SER A 380 -12.27 13.08 -7.97
C SER A 380 -12.04 13.68 -6.58
N PRO A 381 -12.94 14.56 -6.10
CA PRO A 381 -12.84 15.14 -4.76
C PRO A 381 -13.36 14.19 -3.68
N ASN A 382 -13.18 14.59 -2.42
CA ASN A 382 -13.71 13.91 -1.24
C ASN A 382 -13.16 12.49 -1.03
N SER A 383 -11.85 12.30 -1.24
CA SER A 383 -11.16 11.03 -1.01
C SER A 383 -11.38 10.52 0.41
N GLU A 384 -11.32 9.19 0.58
CA GLU A 384 -11.39 8.58 1.92
C GLU A 384 -10.20 8.99 2.78
N ALA A 385 -9.02 9.20 2.17
CA ALA A 385 -7.85 9.69 2.88
C ALA A 385 -8.06 11.08 3.47
N LYS A 386 -8.63 12.03 2.70
CA LYS A 386 -8.99 13.38 3.19
C LYS A 386 -9.92 13.28 4.39
N LYS A 387 -10.97 12.46 4.26
CA LYS A 387 -11.93 12.26 5.37
C LYS A 387 -11.28 11.72 6.63
N ILE A 388 -10.33 10.80 6.51
CA ILE A 388 -9.61 10.24 7.66
C ILE A 388 -8.70 11.29 8.29
N ILE A 389 -7.88 11.99 7.51
CA ILE A 389 -6.93 13.00 8.00
C ILE A 389 -7.67 14.14 8.71
N GLU A 390 -8.70 14.70 8.09
CA GLU A 390 -9.41 15.86 8.63
C GLU A 390 -10.31 15.48 9.82
N LYS A 391 -11.06 14.35 9.74
CA LYS A 391 -11.89 13.90 10.87
C LYS A 391 -11.09 13.46 12.08
N SER A 392 -9.89 12.96 11.86
CA SER A 392 -9.00 12.62 13.00
C SER A 392 -8.37 13.82 13.67
N GLY A 393 -8.49 15.03 13.10
CA GLY A 393 -7.78 16.21 13.57
C GLY A 393 -6.25 16.13 13.39
N ALA A 394 -5.77 15.16 12.59
CA ALA A 394 -4.34 14.95 12.39
C ALA A 394 -3.72 15.95 11.40
N GLY A 395 -4.52 16.62 10.57
CA GLY A 395 -3.98 17.55 9.59
C GLY A 395 -4.98 18.00 8.55
N PHE A 396 -4.47 18.39 7.40
CA PHE A 396 -5.20 18.87 6.25
C PHE A 396 -4.84 18.06 4.99
N CYS A 397 -5.81 17.85 4.09
CA CYS A 397 -5.57 17.17 2.83
C CYS A 397 -6.03 18.02 1.65
N TYR A 398 -5.06 18.45 0.85
CA TYR A 398 -5.28 19.06 -0.45
C TYR A 398 -5.69 18.00 -1.48
N GLU A 399 -6.67 18.33 -2.33
CA GLU A 399 -7.08 17.52 -3.46
C GLU A 399 -6.99 18.32 -4.76
N GLU A 400 -6.29 17.78 -5.77
CA GLU A 400 -6.15 18.40 -7.08
C GLU A 400 -7.53 18.71 -7.72
N ALA A 401 -8.50 17.81 -7.55
CA ALA A 401 -9.89 18.02 -8.01
C ALA A 401 -10.59 19.22 -7.33
N SER A 402 -10.02 19.78 -6.27
CA SER A 402 -10.57 20.91 -5.51
C SER A 402 -9.55 22.05 -5.38
N ASP A 403 -8.57 22.18 -6.31
CA ASP A 403 -7.43 23.10 -6.22
C ASP A 403 -7.84 24.52 -5.80
N LEU A 404 -8.86 25.10 -6.42
CA LEU A 404 -9.33 26.46 -6.11
C LEU A 404 -9.72 26.66 -4.64
N MET A 405 -10.26 25.63 -4.01
CA MET A 405 -10.72 25.67 -2.61
C MET A 405 -9.63 25.22 -1.63
N ASP A 406 -8.88 24.20 -2.01
CA ASP A 406 -7.93 23.55 -1.12
C ASP A 406 -6.55 24.21 -1.14
N TYR A 407 -6.15 24.89 -2.25
CA TYR A 407 -4.82 25.47 -2.33
C TYR A 407 -4.58 26.62 -1.34
N PRO A 408 -5.52 27.60 -1.17
CA PRO A 408 -5.37 28.61 -0.12
C PRO A 408 -5.30 27.99 1.29
N ARG A 409 -6.07 26.96 1.55
CA ARG A 409 -6.07 26.23 2.84
C ARG A 409 -4.77 25.46 3.07
N LEU A 410 -4.17 24.92 2.00
CA LEU A 410 -2.85 24.29 2.06
C LEU A 410 -1.78 25.30 2.50
N ILE A 411 -1.78 26.50 1.89
CA ILE A 411 -0.86 27.60 2.27
C ILE A 411 -1.04 27.96 3.74
N ASP A 412 -2.28 28.16 4.18
CA ASP A 412 -2.59 28.49 5.58
C ASP A 412 -2.12 27.40 6.54
N PHE A 413 -2.38 26.14 6.23
CA PHE A 413 -2.00 25.01 7.07
C PHE A 413 -0.47 24.87 7.20
N VAL A 414 0.28 25.06 6.11
CA VAL A 414 1.75 25.01 6.13
C VAL A 414 2.30 26.20 6.91
N ARG A 415 1.76 27.41 6.71
CA ARG A 415 2.15 28.63 7.43
C ARG A 415 1.93 28.51 8.95
N GLU A 416 0.76 28.00 9.35
CA GLU A 416 0.44 27.78 10.76
C GLU A 416 1.38 26.74 11.40
N SER A 417 1.66 25.66 10.68
CA SER A 417 2.59 24.61 11.13
C SER A 417 4.01 25.16 11.27
N TYR A 418 4.47 25.95 10.31
CA TYR A 418 5.78 26.62 10.40
C TYR A 418 5.84 27.59 11.59
N THR A 419 4.80 28.38 11.81
CA THR A 419 4.71 29.30 12.94
C THR A 419 4.75 28.57 14.28
N GLN A 420 4.06 27.44 14.40
CA GLN A 420 4.16 26.60 15.59
C GLN A 420 5.57 26.10 15.83
N TRP A 421 6.23 25.59 14.78
CA TRP A 421 7.61 25.12 14.86
C TRP A 421 8.57 26.26 15.24
N LYS A 422 8.44 27.42 14.60
CA LYS A 422 9.31 28.59 14.89
C LYS A 422 9.22 28.99 16.34
N ASN A 423 8.04 28.97 16.93
CA ASN A 423 7.82 29.39 18.33
C ASN A 423 8.22 28.33 19.36
N ARG A 424 8.13 27.02 19.03
CA ARG A 424 8.26 25.92 20.00
C ARG A 424 9.37 24.91 19.67
N GLY A 425 9.95 24.99 18.48
CA GLY A 425 10.92 24.04 17.94
C GLY A 425 10.29 22.70 17.54
N LEU A 426 8.95 22.56 17.59
CA LEU A 426 8.19 21.40 17.16
C LEU A 426 6.73 21.79 16.85
N THR A 427 6.08 20.98 16.03
CA THR A 427 4.65 21.10 15.72
C THR A 427 3.83 20.10 16.53
N SER A 428 2.54 20.26 16.58
CA SER A 428 1.61 19.30 17.19
C SER A 428 0.24 19.41 16.54
N CYS A 429 -0.50 18.30 16.53
CA CYS A 429 -1.90 18.27 16.14
C CYS A 429 -2.77 17.71 17.28
N ARG A 430 -4.03 18.08 17.28
CA ARG A 430 -5.03 17.54 18.23
C ARG A 430 -5.74 16.37 17.58
N VAL A 431 -5.18 15.18 17.77
CA VAL A 431 -5.78 13.97 17.24
C VAL A 431 -6.95 13.53 18.10
N ASP A 432 -8.10 13.26 17.47
CA ASP A 432 -9.23 12.58 18.10
C ASP A 432 -8.87 11.09 18.30
N SER A 433 -8.42 10.78 19.50
CA SER A 433 -8.02 9.42 19.87
C SER A 433 -9.16 8.42 19.76
N SER A 434 -10.43 8.85 19.98
CA SER A 434 -11.60 7.99 19.87
C SER A 434 -11.87 7.60 18.41
N TYR A 435 -11.67 8.53 17.49
CA TYR A 435 -11.78 8.27 16.07
C TYR A 435 -10.61 7.41 15.55
N VAL A 436 -9.38 7.72 15.96
CA VAL A 436 -8.17 7.02 15.52
C VAL A 436 -8.10 5.58 16.05
N SER A 437 -8.59 5.32 17.27
CA SER A 437 -8.59 3.97 17.86
C SER A 437 -9.33 2.93 17.02
N LYS A 438 -10.29 3.34 16.19
CA LYS A 438 -11.02 2.46 15.25
C LYS A 438 -10.10 1.77 14.24
N PHE A 439 -8.96 2.37 13.98
CA PHE A 439 -7.96 1.86 13.05
C PHE A 439 -6.86 1.06 13.75
N SER A 440 -7.00 0.75 15.04
CA SER A 440 -6.04 -0.14 15.69
C SER A 440 -6.31 -1.61 15.30
N TYR A 441 -5.25 -2.39 15.11
CA TYR A 441 -5.41 -3.80 14.75
C TYR A 441 -6.21 -4.64 15.76
N PRO A 442 -6.17 -4.37 17.08
CA PRO A 442 -7.11 -5.01 18.02
C PRO A 442 -8.59 -4.79 17.65
N VAL A 443 -8.96 -3.55 17.30
CA VAL A 443 -10.35 -3.22 16.92
C VAL A 443 -10.69 -3.83 15.56
N ILE A 444 -9.78 -3.80 14.61
CA ILE A 444 -9.94 -4.44 13.29
C ILE A 444 -10.09 -5.96 13.44
N ALA A 445 -9.32 -6.60 14.30
CA ALA A 445 -9.44 -8.03 14.57
C ALA A 445 -10.80 -8.38 15.21
N ASN A 446 -11.29 -7.54 16.13
CA ASN A 446 -12.64 -7.68 16.68
C ASN A 446 -13.72 -7.58 15.60
N GLN A 447 -13.58 -6.66 14.64
CA GLN A 447 -14.47 -6.55 13.48
C GLN A 447 -14.45 -7.82 12.63
N VAL A 448 -13.25 -8.33 12.31
CA VAL A 448 -13.11 -9.60 11.54
C VAL A 448 -13.73 -10.76 12.29
N ALA A 449 -13.48 -10.90 13.59
CA ALA A 449 -14.10 -11.94 14.42
C ALA A 449 -15.63 -11.85 14.41
N GLY A 450 -16.19 -10.64 14.51
CA GLY A 450 -17.62 -10.39 14.39
C GLY A 450 -18.21 -10.83 13.05
N ILE A 451 -17.51 -10.55 11.93
CA ILE A 451 -17.88 -11.02 10.59
C ILE A 451 -17.92 -12.56 10.57
N LEU A 452 -16.85 -13.21 11.06
CA LEU A 452 -16.75 -14.67 11.08
C LEU A 452 -17.83 -15.32 11.94
N CYS A 453 -18.13 -14.79 13.13
CA CYS A 453 -19.20 -15.26 13.99
C CYS A 453 -20.59 -15.14 13.33
N THR A 454 -20.85 -14.04 12.62
CA THR A 454 -22.11 -13.84 11.90
C THR A 454 -22.27 -14.86 10.78
N LEU A 455 -21.21 -15.14 10.02
CA LEU A 455 -21.20 -16.13 8.94
C LEU A 455 -21.41 -17.55 9.48
N SER A 456 -20.83 -17.91 10.63
CA SER A 456 -21.01 -19.21 11.27
C SER A 456 -22.47 -19.44 11.65
N ARG A 457 -23.09 -18.47 12.33
CA ARG A 457 -24.51 -18.54 12.75
C ARG A 457 -25.46 -18.64 11.56
N SER A 458 -25.18 -17.92 10.47
CA SER A 458 -26.00 -18.00 9.26
C SER A 458 -25.99 -19.39 8.64
N LYS A 459 -24.89 -20.11 8.72
CA LYS A 459 -24.77 -21.49 8.20
C LYS A 459 -25.48 -22.51 9.09
N GLU A 460 -25.38 -22.38 10.42
CA GLU A 460 -26.08 -23.23 11.36
C GLU A 460 -27.61 -23.16 11.19
N ASN A 461 -28.14 -21.98 10.83
CA ASN A 461 -29.57 -21.77 10.59
C ASN A 461 -30.05 -22.25 9.21
N THR A 462 -29.13 -22.65 8.32
CA THR A 462 -29.45 -23.09 6.94
C THR A 462 -29.34 -24.61 6.79
N LEU A 463 -28.74 -25.31 7.76
CA LEU A 463 -28.67 -26.78 7.90
C LEU A 463 -29.82 -27.29 8.77
#